data_686a0f29961d3f9ad000d8fb6f744a9f
#
_entry.id   686a0f29961d3f9ad000d8fb6f744a9f
#
_cell.length_a   1.000
_cell.length_b   1.000
_cell.length_c   1.000
_cell.angle_alpha   90.00
_cell.angle_beta   90.00
_cell.angle_gamma   90.00
#
_symmetry.space_group_name_H-M   'P 1'
#
loop_
_entity.id
_entity.type
_entity.pdbx_description
1 polymer ?
#
loop_
_entity_poly.entity_id
_entity_poly.type
_entity_poly.pdbx_seq_one_letter_code
_entity_poly.pdbx_strand_id
1 'polypeptide(L)'
;SLTNMQDPSKVQDPVYEGELMSRVQAMTTLLNSAAESIVQAEKNEFHKVDGTGTSENGAIQKINTLLGEIGDLNVRIKKNQLLGNSALELQDERNKRLDELSKYVPIETETFSEEYTVGTPPQTRYRIYNYDSAGNVKGRSDWPEDLRVNLVYRDSSAGNGVETKKITLINGAIDGDLQDAKGRHYNVGKVELALPTPPGTPPKPPYSQDNPLDVQLKFTGFNKRTATPGTYSQDSFTTDNKNVRFSSGTVQASMDMLSRSAVRELVHGGGTINLADLKASHEMTAYSYDFYMGKLDLLAETFTKNMNEINKKGNTDYTKSPAVTNPNHILLINKDKAGGNDPAEVKAANIGISRGWVNGTTHIGTRGFKNNPSITNQGDTTDTVLEMLEQMISPMMKMNNTKTNYADYMNNVSTTLATDSYA
;
A
#
# COMPACT_ATOMS: atom_id res chain seq x y z
N SER A 1 -27.35 22.85 13.05
CA SER A 1 -28.60 22.40 12.41
C SER A 1 -29.37 21.41 13.29
N LEU A 2 -28.87 20.20 13.60
CA LEU A 2 -29.58 19.28 14.51
C LEU A 2 -29.91 19.93 15.85
N THR A 3 -29.04 20.75 16.42
CA THR A 3 -29.27 21.49 17.66
C THR A 3 -30.47 22.43 17.57
N ASN A 4 -30.73 23.01 16.39
CA ASN A 4 -31.88 23.88 16.15
C ASN A 4 -33.19 23.10 16.00
N MET A 5 -33.14 21.80 15.79
CA MET A 5 -34.27 20.88 15.60
C MET A 5 -34.68 20.16 16.88
N GLN A 6 -34.20 20.59 18.05
CA GLN A 6 -34.60 20.01 19.35
C GLN A 6 -36.06 20.37 19.77
N ASP A 7 -36.70 21.26 19.04
CA ASP A 7 -38.13 21.59 19.18
C ASP A 7 -38.94 20.70 18.21
N PRO A 8 -39.93 19.92 18.66
CA PRO A 8 -40.70 19.02 17.79
C PRO A 8 -41.32 19.71 16.58
N SER A 9 -41.76 20.97 16.73
CA SER A 9 -42.34 21.76 15.63
C SER A 9 -41.36 22.07 14.48
N LYS A 10 -40.05 21.92 14.73
CA LYS A 10 -38.98 22.21 13.75
C LYS A 10 -38.41 20.98 13.08
N VAL A 11 -38.75 19.77 13.54
CA VAL A 11 -38.11 18.54 13.03
C VAL A 11 -38.45 18.31 11.57
N GLN A 12 -39.66 18.56 11.13
CA GLN A 12 -40.11 18.43 9.73
C GLN A 12 -40.36 19.79 9.06
N ASP A 13 -39.91 20.88 9.66
CA ASP A 13 -39.95 22.18 9.03
C ASP A 13 -38.98 22.20 7.82
N PRO A 14 -39.46 22.55 6.60
CA PRO A 14 -38.65 22.49 5.39
C PRO A 14 -37.37 23.32 5.44
N VAL A 15 -37.34 24.40 6.23
CA VAL A 15 -36.16 25.29 6.35
C VAL A 15 -35.08 24.59 7.17
N TYR A 16 -35.43 24.02 8.33
CA TYR A 16 -34.46 23.34 9.21
C TYR A 16 -34.01 22.00 8.64
N GLU A 17 -34.94 21.24 8.07
CA GLU A 17 -34.62 19.96 7.41
C GLU A 17 -33.79 20.18 6.16
N GLY A 18 -34.08 21.23 5.38
CA GLY A 18 -33.28 21.63 4.21
C GLY A 18 -31.87 22.08 4.57
N GLU A 19 -31.70 22.81 5.70
CA GLU A 19 -30.37 23.16 6.22
C GLU A 19 -29.58 21.89 6.61
N LEU A 20 -30.20 20.98 7.33
CA LEU A 20 -29.56 19.72 7.73
C LEU A 20 -29.15 18.90 6.50
N MET A 21 -30.06 18.74 5.54
CA MET A 21 -29.81 18.02 4.29
C MET A 21 -28.61 18.62 3.53
N SER A 22 -28.55 19.95 3.42
CA SER A 22 -27.44 20.64 2.76
C SER A 22 -26.11 20.39 3.45
N ARG A 23 -26.07 20.39 4.79
CA ARG A 23 -24.84 20.09 5.54
C ARG A 23 -24.42 18.63 5.41
N VAL A 24 -25.36 17.69 5.43
CA VAL A 24 -25.09 16.27 5.20
C VAL A 24 -24.59 16.04 3.78
N GLN A 25 -25.18 16.71 2.79
CA GLN A 25 -24.72 16.65 1.41
C GLN A 25 -23.29 17.19 1.27
N ALA A 26 -22.97 18.30 1.91
CA ALA A 26 -21.61 18.85 1.91
C ALA A 26 -20.62 17.85 2.52
N MET A 27 -20.99 17.20 3.63
CA MET A 27 -20.17 16.17 4.26
C MET A 27 -19.97 14.94 3.36
N THR A 28 -21.03 14.43 2.72
CA THR A 28 -20.90 13.28 1.80
C THR A 28 -20.05 13.63 0.59
N THR A 29 -20.15 14.85 0.05
CA THR A 29 -19.29 15.35 -1.02
C THR A 29 -17.84 15.42 -0.58
N LEU A 30 -17.56 15.90 0.64
CA LEU A 30 -16.20 15.93 1.19
C LEU A 30 -15.59 14.53 1.31
N LEU A 31 -16.37 13.54 1.80
CA LEU A 31 -15.93 12.14 1.87
C LEU A 31 -15.63 11.56 0.48
N ASN A 32 -16.50 11.84 -0.50
CA ASN A 32 -16.26 11.40 -1.88
C ASN A 32 -14.95 12.00 -2.44
N SER A 33 -14.73 13.31 -2.26
CA SER A 33 -13.52 13.98 -2.74
C SER A 33 -12.26 13.51 -2.03
N ALA A 34 -12.34 13.22 -0.73
CA ALA A 34 -11.23 12.65 0.03
C ALA A 34 -10.88 11.24 -0.50
N ALA A 35 -11.88 10.39 -0.74
CA ALA A 35 -11.67 9.07 -1.31
C ALA A 35 -11.04 9.13 -2.71
N GLU A 36 -11.53 10.03 -3.59
CA GLU A 36 -10.94 10.23 -4.90
C GLU A 36 -9.49 10.71 -4.83
N SER A 37 -9.18 11.61 -3.89
CA SER A 37 -7.82 12.10 -3.66
C SER A 37 -6.87 10.98 -3.24
N ILE A 38 -7.31 10.06 -2.38
CA ILE A 38 -6.52 8.89 -1.98
C ILE A 38 -6.26 7.96 -3.18
N VAL A 39 -7.28 7.67 -3.98
CA VAL A 39 -7.13 6.86 -5.21
C VAL A 39 -6.13 7.50 -6.18
N GLN A 40 -6.20 8.81 -6.36
CA GLN A 40 -5.28 9.51 -7.24
C GLN A 40 -3.84 9.52 -6.69
N ALA A 41 -3.68 9.67 -5.37
CA ALA A 41 -2.38 9.61 -4.73
C ALA A 41 -1.77 8.20 -4.84
N GLU A 42 -2.56 7.14 -4.62
CA GLU A 42 -2.15 5.75 -4.81
C GLU A 42 -1.70 5.48 -6.26
N LYS A 43 -2.45 5.96 -7.23
CA LYS A 43 -2.10 5.86 -8.65
C LYS A 43 -0.78 6.56 -8.96
N ASN A 44 -0.60 7.77 -8.44
CA ASN A 44 0.63 8.53 -8.64
C ASN A 44 1.84 7.82 -8.01
N GLU A 45 1.67 7.22 -6.82
CA GLU A 45 2.73 6.45 -6.16
C GLU A 45 3.11 5.20 -6.97
N PHE A 46 2.11 4.49 -7.51
CA PHE A 46 2.36 3.36 -8.40
C PHE A 46 3.17 3.78 -9.64
N HIS A 47 2.83 4.92 -10.26
CA HIS A 47 3.56 5.42 -11.42
C HIS A 47 5.01 5.83 -11.10
N LYS A 48 5.32 6.23 -9.86
CA LYS A 48 6.72 6.42 -9.44
C LYS A 48 7.52 5.11 -9.45
N VAL A 49 6.86 3.97 -9.23
CA VAL A 49 7.51 2.65 -9.26
C VAL A 49 7.66 2.15 -10.69
N ASP A 50 6.57 2.08 -11.47
CA ASP A 50 6.55 1.44 -12.79
C ASP A 50 6.83 2.38 -13.97
N GLY A 51 6.66 3.71 -13.79
CA GLY A 51 6.89 4.72 -14.82
C GLY A 51 5.77 4.85 -15.85
N THR A 52 4.68 4.09 -15.74
CA THR A 52 3.56 4.21 -16.68
C THR A 52 2.77 5.50 -16.46
N GLY A 53 2.32 6.13 -17.54
CA GLY A 53 1.47 7.33 -17.48
C GLY A 53 2.18 8.62 -17.09
N THR A 54 3.50 8.63 -16.96
CA THR A 54 4.32 9.82 -16.71
C THR A 54 5.38 10.00 -17.79
N SER A 55 5.88 11.23 -17.96
CA SER A 55 7.03 11.50 -18.85
C SER A 55 8.37 11.11 -18.20
N GLU A 56 8.37 10.75 -16.94
CA GLU A 56 9.57 10.36 -16.20
C GLU A 56 9.65 8.84 -16.05
N ASN A 57 10.87 8.32 -16.10
CA ASN A 57 11.12 6.92 -15.83
C ASN A 57 10.80 6.58 -14.37
N GLY A 58 10.08 5.49 -14.13
CA GLY A 58 9.84 4.96 -12.80
C GLY A 58 11.10 4.36 -12.16
N ALA A 59 10.97 4.01 -10.88
CA ALA A 59 12.08 3.42 -10.13
C ALA A 59 12.64 2.15 -10.79
N ILE A 60 11.77 1.30 -11.34
CA ILE A 60 12.17 0.07 -12.05
C ILE A 60 13.11 0.37 -13.22
N GLN A 61 12.74 1.34 -14.09
CA GLN A 61 13.56 1.71 -15.24
C GLN A 61 14.88 2.36 -14.80
N LYS A 62 14.82 3.24 -13.78
CA LYS A 62 16.02 3.91 -13.24
C LYS A 62 17.00 2.91 -12.64
N ILE A 63 16.53 1.95 -11.85
CA ILE A 63 17.36 0.87 -11.30
C ILE A 63 18.01 0.07 -12.43
N ASN A 64 17.22 -0.40 -13.41
CA ASN A 64 17.75 -1.20 -14.53
C ASN A 64 18.78 -0.42 -15.37
N THR A 65 18.56 0.88 -15.57
CA THR A 65 19.52 1.75 -16.27
C THR A 65 20.82 1.86 -15.46
N LEU A 66 20.73 2.14 -14.16
CA LEU A 66 21.89 2.25 -13.27
C LEU A 66 22.68 0.95 -13.18
N LEU A 67 21.99 -0.20 -13.11
CA LEU A 67 22.65 -1.50 -13.13
C LEU A 67 23.43 -1.71 -14.42
N GLY A 68 22.86 -1.34 -15.58
CA GLY A 68 23.54 -1.39 -16.87
C GLY A 68 24.76 -0.48 -16.93
N GLU A 69 24.61 0.78 -16.52
CA GLU A 69 25.72 1.76 -16.51
C GLU A 69 26.87 1.33 -15.59
N ILE A 70 26.57 0.81 -14.39
CA ILE A 70 27.59 0.29 -13.46
C ILE A 70 28.30 -0.93 -14.06
N GLY A 71 27.55 -1.84 -14.71
CA GLY A 71 28.12 -2.99 -15.40
C GLY A 71 29.09 -2.58 -16.49
N ASP A 72 28.71 -1.63 -17.34
CA ASP A 72 29.56 -1.09 -18.40
C ASP A 72 30.81 -0.40 -17.86
N LEU A 73 30.66 0.37 -16.77
CA LEU A 73 31.80 1.01 -16.10
C LEU A 73 32.76 -0.03 -15.51
N ASN A 74 32.28 -1.11 -14.91
CA ASN A 74 33.12 -2.20 -14.43
C ASN A 74 33.98 -2.79 -15.57
N VAL A 75 33.38 -3.04 -16.73
CA VAL A 75 34.11 -3.53 -17.93
C VAL A 75 35.18 -2.54 -18.38
N ARG A 76 34.83 -1.26 -18.49
CA ARG A 76 35.74 -0.19 -18.89
C ARG A 76 36.89 0.01 -17.91
N ILE A 77 36.62 0.00 -16.62
CA ILE A 77 37.61 0.11 -15.53
C ILE A 77 38.60 -1.04 -15.63
N LYS A 78 38.11 -2.28 -15.64
CA LYS A 78 38.96 -3.47 -15.75
C LYS A 78 39.86 -3.43 -16.98
N LYS A 79 39.29 -3.09 -18.15
CA LYS A 79 40.04 -2.98 -19.41
C LYS A 79 41.16 -1.92 -19.34
N ASN A 80 40.88 -0.74 -18.72
CA ASN A 80 41.90 0.30 -18.56
C ASN A 80 42.98 -0.14 -17.56
N GLN A 81 42.62 -0.78 -16.45
CA GLN A 81 43.58 -1.27 -15.47
C GLN A 81 44.49 -2.37 -16.01
N LEU A 82 43.97 -3.25 -16.85
CA LEU A 82 44.78 -4.26 -17.56
C LEU A 82 45.79 -3.64 -18.55
N LEU A 83 45.51 -2.42 -19.06
CA LEU A 83 46.42 -1.65 -19.88
C LEU A 83 47.41 -0.77 -19.06
N GLY A 84 47.37 -0.87 -17.72
CA GLY A 84 48.23 -0.12 -16.81
C GLY A 84 47.71 1.28 -16.42
N ASN A 85 46.47 1.62 -16.77
CA ASN A 85 45.84 2.89 -16.42
C ASN A 85 45.01 2.74 -15.15
N SER A 86 45.12 3.69 -14.23
CA SER A 86 44.40 3.65 -12.94
C SER A 86 42.88 3.76 -13.06
N ALA A 87 42.39 4.33 -14.17
CA ALA A 87 40.95 4.55 -14.45
C ALA A 87 40.17 5.30 -13.33
N LEU A 88 40.80 6.24 -12.63
CA LEU A 88 40.21 6.92 -11.48
C LEU A 88 38.90 7.65 -11.82
N GLU A 89 38.86 8.36 -12.95
CA GLU A 89 37.64 9.07 -13.39
C GLU A 89 36.46 8.11 -13.60
N LEU A 90 36.72 6.92 -14.16
CA LEU A 90 35.68 5.91 -14.35
C LEU A 90 35.23 5.30 -13.00
N GLN A 91 36.15 5.17 -12.05
CA GLN A 91 35.82 4.73 -10.69
C GLN A 91 34.94 5.76 -9.97
N ASP A 92 35.25 7.05 -10.10
CA ASP A 92 34.44 8.12 -9.53
C ASP A 92 33.04 8.16 -10.17
N GLU A 93 32.96 8.01 -11.48
CA GLU A 93 31.67 7.91 -12.18
C GLU A 93 30.88 6.70 -11.70
N ARG A 94 31.51 5.53 -11.53
CA ARG A 94 30.87 4.34 -10.99
C ARG A 94 30.35 4.56 -9.57
N ASN A 95 31.15 5.16 -8.71
CA ASN A 95 30.77 5.46 -7.33
C ASN A 95 29.54 6.38 -7.28
N LYS A 96 29.48 7.39 -8.15
CA LYS A 96 28.30 8.25 -8.29
C LYS A 96 27.04 7.45 -8.69
N ARG A 97 27.16 6.47 -9.59
CA ARG A 97 26.03 5.60 -9.97
C ARG A 97 25.62 4.67 -8.84
N LEU A 98 26.57 4.17 -8.05
CA LEU A 98 26.30 3.38 -6.85
C LEU A 98 25.55 4.19 -5.79
N ASP A 99 25.97 5.43 -5.54
CA ASP A 99 25.29 6.36 -4.64
C ASP A 99 23.85 6.64 -5.10
N GLU A 100 23.63 6.76 -6.42
CA GLU A 100 22.30 6.94 -6.98
C GLU A 100 21.45 5.68 -6.83
N LEU A 101 21.99 4.49 -7.09
CA LEU A 101 21.30 3.21 -6.92
C LEU A 101 20.90 2.96 -5.46
N SER A 102 21.77 3.33 -4.52
CA SER A 102 21.52 3.16 -3.08
C SER A 102 20.32 3.94 -2.54
N LYS A 103 19.87 4.98 -3.24
CA LYS A 103 18.65 5.73 -2.90
C LYS A 103 17.38 4.91 -3.17
N TYR A 104 17.43 4.00 -4.13
CA TYR A 104 16.28 3.17 -4.50
C TYR A 104 16.20 1.89 -3.68
N VAL A 105 17.32 1.21 -3.51
CA VAL A 105 17.40 -0.10 -2.84
C VAL A 105 18.68 -0.22 -2.00
N PRO A 106 18.67 -0.95 -0.88
CA PRO A 106 19.85 -1.15 -0.07
C PRO A 106 20.85 -2.06 -0.79
N ILE A 107 22.05 -1.54 -1.04
CA ILE A 107 23.12 -2.29 -1.69
C ILE A 107 24.36 -2.36 -0.81
N GLU A 108 25.12 -3.41 -1.00
CA GLU A 108 26.48 -3.57 -0.49
C GLU A 108 27.42 -3.85 -1.64
N THR A 109 28.60 -3.26 -1.58
CA THR A 109 29.65 -3.49 -2.57
C THR A 109 30.75 -4.36 -2.00
N GLU A 110 31.28 -5.25 -2.83
CA GLU A 110 32.36 -6.17 -2.48
C GLU A 110 33.37 -6.22 -3.62
N THR A 111 34.65 -6.04 -3.31
CA THR A 111 35.72 -6.32 -4.26
C THR A 111 36.10 -7.80 -4.21
N PHE A 112 36.31 -8.41 -5.36
CA PHE A 112 36.69 -9.82 -5.47
C PHE A 112 37.66 -10.04 -6.62
N SER A 113 38.37 -11.14 -6.53
CA SER A 113 39.29 -11.56 -7.58
C SER A 113 38.65 -12.60 -8.48
N GLU A 114 38.85 -12.46 -9.81
CA GLU A 114 38.41 -13.44 -10.77
C GLU A 114 39.03 -14.82 -10.49
N GLU A 115 38.17 -15.84 -10.48
CA GLU A 115 38.56 -17.23 -10.28
C GLU A 115 38.73 -17.94 -11.62
N TYR A 116 39.75 -18.81 -11.72
CA TYR A 116 39.93 -19.73 -12.83
C TYR A 116 40.35 -21.11 -12.31
N THR A 117 40.10 -22.13 -13.10
CA THR A 117 40.39 -23.52 -12.71
C THR A 117 41.55 -24.08 -13.53
N VAL A 118 42.46 -24.80 -12.87
CA VAL A 118 43.61 -25.43 -13.49
C VAL A 118 43.76 -26.88 -13.00
N GLY A 119 44.29 -27.74 -13.88
CA GLY A 119 44.74 -29.10 -13.54
C GLY A 119 43.63 -30.15 -13.46
N THR A 120 44.06 -31.39 -13.19
CA THR A 120 43.21 -32.54 -12.95
C THR A 120 43.80 -33.29 -11.74
N PRO A 121 43.10 -33.33 -10.60
CA PRO A 121 41.79 -32.76 -10.34
C PRO A 121 41.75 -31.21 -10.40
N PRO A 122 40.59 -30.59 -10.72
CA PRO A 122 40.48 -29.16 -10.87
C PRO A 122 40.79 -28.42 -9.57
N GLN A 123 41.71 -27.45 -9.65
CA GLN A 123 42.05 -26.55 -8.54
C GLN A 123 41.63 -25.14 -8.88
N THR A 124 40.91 -24.47 -7.97
CA THR A 124 40.53 -23.07 -8.11
C THR A 124 41.71 -22.17 -7.77
N ARG A 125 42.01 -21.23 -8.67
CA ARG A 125 43.00 -20.19 -8.48
C ARG A 125 42.40 -18.83 -8.74
N TYR A 126 43.05 -17.78 -8.19
CA TYR A 126 42.60 -16.39 -8.31
C TYR A 126 43.60 -15.61 -9.15
N ARG A 127 43.13 -14.85 -10.13
CA ARG A 127 43.98 -14.08 -11.02
C ARG A 127 44.82 -13.01 -10.33
N ILE A 128 44.39 -12.55 -9.18
CA ILE A 128 45.13 -11.58 -8.34
C ILE A 128 46.44 -12.18 -7.75
N TYR A 129 46.63 -13.47 -7.83
CA TYR A 129 47.84 -14.13 -7.32
C TYR A 129 48.68 -14.78 -8.43
N ASN A 130 50.00 -14.68 -8.22
CA ASN A 130 50.98 -15.45 -8.97
C ASN A 130 51.20 -16.78 -8.25
N TYR A 131 51.27 -17.87 -8.95
CA TYR A 131 51.45 -19.23 -8.42
C TYR A 131 52.75 -19.81 -8.94
N ASP A 132 53.39 -20.63 -8.07
CA ASP A 132 54.53 -21.45 -8.46
C ASP A 132 54.06 -22.70 -9.20
N SER A 133 55.02 -23.51 -9.65
CA SER A 133 54.77 -24.80 -10.35
C SER A 133 54.02 -25.82 -9.48
N ALA A 134 54.13 -25.71 -8.16
CA ALA A 134 53.44 -26.55 -7.20
C ALA A 134 52.03 -26.05 -6.85
N GLY A 135 51.64 -24.83 -7.32
CA GLY A 135 50.34 -24.24 -7.07
C GLY A 135 50.26 -23.40 -5.81
N ASN A 136 51.37 -23.07 -5.18
CA ASN A 136 51.40 -22.18 -4.02
C ASN A 136 51.45 -20.74 -4.46
N VAL A 137 50.83 -19.84 -3.68
CA VAL A 137 50.87 -18.40 -3.92
C VAL A 137 52.27 -17.87 -3.71
N LYS A 138 52.87 -17.30 -4.75
CA LYS A 138 54.23 -16.75 -4.75
C LYS A 138 54.21 -15.21 -4.57
N GLY A 139 53.12 -14.56 -4.90
CA GLY A 139 52.97 -13.11 -4.79
C GLY A 139 51.65 -12.60 -5.35
N ARG A 140 51.45 -11.29 -5.23
CA ARG A 140 50.28 -10.63 -5.83
C ARG A 140 50.60 -10.28 -7.29
N SER A 141 49.62 -10.49 -8.17
CA SER A 141 49.64 -10.09 -9.58
C SER A 141 49.13 -8.66 -9.71
N ASP A 142 49.47 -8.02 -10.83
CA ASP A 142 48.90 -6.71 -11.21
C ASP A 142 47.49 -6.83 -11.78
N TRP A 143 46.87 -8.02 -11.72
CA TRP A 143 45.53 -8.25 -12.19
C TRP A 143 44.52 -7.43 -11.34
N PRO A 144 43.62 -6.67 -11.97
CA PRO A 144 42.63 -5.87 -11.22
C PRO A 144 41.61 -6.73 -10.50
N GLU A 145 41.14 -6.20 -9.37
CA GLU A 145 39.97 -6.74 -8.69
C GLU A 145 38.67 -6.27 -9.38
N ASP A 146 37.68 -7.13 -9.37
CA ASP A 146 36.33 -6.81 -9.80
C ASP A 146 35.46 -6.27 -8.65
N LEU A 147 34.40 -5.55 -8.99
CA LEU A 147 33.39 -5.08 -8.04
C LEU A 147 32.10 -5.86 -8.20
N ARG A 148 31.61 -6.41 -7.10
CA ARG A 148 30.30 -7.02 -6.97
C ARG A 148 29.35 -6.06 -6.28
N VAL A 149 28.11 -5.96 -6.76
CA VAL A 149 27.04 -5.20 -6.13
C VAL A 149 25.96 -6.19 -5.66
N ASN A 150 25.77 -6.29 -4.37
CA ASN A 150 24.77 -7.14 -3.74
C ASN A 150 23.59 -6.32 -3.26
N LEU A 151 22.39 -6.73 -3.60
CA LEU A 151 21.15 -6.23 -3.00
C LEU A 151 20.91 -6.97 -1.69
N VAL A 152 20.61 -6.23 -0.64
CA VAL A 152 20.36 -6.76 0.71
C VAL A 152 18.87 -6.70 1.02
N TYR A 153 18.29 -7.80 1.45
CA TYR A 153 16.88 -7.86 1.80
C TYR A 153 16.64 -8.72 3.05
N ARG A 154 15.51 -8.51 3.69
CA ARG A 154 15.06 -9.30 4.83
C ARG A 154 14.06 -10.33 4.37
N ASP A 155 14.16 -11.53 4.92
CA ASP A 155 13.24 -12.64 4.67
C ASP A 155 12.83 -13.28 5.99
N SER A 156 11.55 -13.26 6.28
CA SER A 156 10.94 -13.92 7.45
C SER A 156 10.03 -15.09 7.07
N SER A 157 10.03 -15.52 5.81
CA SER A 157 9.14 -16.57 5.31
C SER A 157 9.38 -17.95 5.92
N ALA A 158 10.58 -18.19 6.42
CA ALA A 158 10.96 -19.49 7.02
C ALA A 158 10.44 -19.73 8.45
N GLY A 159 9.78 -18.74 9.08
CA GLY A 159 9.21 -18.88 10.42
C GLY A 159 10.23 -18.93 11.59
N ASN A 160 11.53 -18.88 11.30
CA ASN A 160 12.62 -18.96 12.28
C ASN A 160 13.17 -17.57 12.68
N GLY A 161 12.43 -16.50 12.43
CA GLY A 161 12.87 -15.13 12.62
C GLY A 161 13.19 -14.44 11.30
N VAL A 162 13.75 -13.22 11.40
CA VAL A 162 14.10 -12.41 10.23
C VAL A 162 15.54 -12.70 9.82
N GLU A 163 15.74 -13.24 8.63
CA GLU A 163 17.06 -13.44 8.04
C GLU A 163 17.42 -12.29 7.11
N THR A 164 18.68 -11.86 7.14
CA THR A 164 19.22 -10.93 6.14
C THR A 164 19.83 -11.76 5.00
N LYS A 165 19.26 -11.63 3.82
CA LYS A 165 19.70 -12.31 2.59
C LYS A 165 20.29 -11.34 1.60
N LYS A 166 21.07 -11.85 0.67
CA LYS A 166 21.72 -11.07 -0.39
C LYS A 166 21.55 -11.77 -1.73
N ILE A 167 21.34 -10.98 -2.78
CA ILE A 167 21.41 -11.41 -4.17
C ILE A 167 22.41 -10.52 -4.92
N THR A 168 23.26 -11.09 -5.71
CA THR A 168 24.23 -10.33 -6.52
C THR A 168 23.54 -9.75 -7.74
N LEU A 169 23.41 -8.42 -7.83
CA LEU A 169 22.87 -7.73 -8.99
C LEU A 169 23.92 -7.45 -10.07
N ILE A 170 25.18 -7.22 -9.67
CA ILE A 170 26.30 -7.02 -10.61
C ILE A 170 27.47 -7.86 -10.12
N ASN A 171 28.00 -8.70 -10.99
CA ASN A 171 29.09 -9.62 -10.65
C ASN A 171 30.39 -9.27 -11.41
N GLY A 172 30.87 -8.05 -11.21
CA GLY A 172 32.12 -7.55 -11.80
C GLY A 172 32.08 -7.39 -13.31
N ALA A 173 33.27 -7.33 -13.89
CA ALA A 173 33.50 -7.33 -15.33
C ALA A 173 34.06 -8.71 -15.74
N ILE A 174 33.24 -9.72 -15.68
CA ILE A 174 33.67 -11.07 -16.05
C ILE A 174 33.81 -11.16 -17.55
N ASP A 175 34.97 -11.62 -17.97
CA ASP A 175 35.32 -11.71 -19.36
C ASP A 175 34.31 -12.53 -20.18
N GLY A 176 33.77 -11.87 -21.14
CA GLY A 176 33.48 -12.28 -22.50
C GLY A 176 32.32 -13.20 -22.75
N ASP A 177 31.92 -14.03 -21.87
CA ASP A 177 31.19 -15.21 -22.30
C ASP A 177 29.66 -15.18 -22.14
N LEU A 178 29.12 -14.09 -21.65
CA LEU A 178 27.66 -13.98 -21.49
C LEU A 178 27.12 -12.72 -22.15
N GLN A 179 27.27 -12.67 -23.49
CA GLN A 179 26.51 -11.71 -24.31
C GLN A 179 25.24 -12.38 -24.83
N ASP A 180 24.11 -11.69 -24.75
CA ASP A 180 22.92 -12.10 -25.50
C ASP A 180 23.11 -11.84 -27.00
N ALA A 181 22.18 -12.28 -27.83
CA ALA A 181 22.18 -12.06 -29.27
C ALA A 181 22.25 -10.57 -29.70
N LYS A 182 22.13 -9.64 -28.72
CA LYS A 182 22.22 -8.18 -28.87
C LYS A 182 23.52 -7.60 -28.31
N GLY A 183 24.47 -8.42 -27.87
CA GLY A 183 25.74 -7.97 -27.30
C GLY A 183 25.67 -7.43 -25.88
N ARG A 184 24.57 -7.66 -25.13
CA ARG A 184 24.42 -7.20 -23.74
C ARG A 184 25.09 -8.18 -22.78
N HIS A 185 25.82 -7.65 -21.79
CA HIS A 185 26.49 -8.46 -20.79
C HIS A 185 25.48 -9.03 -19.78
N TYR A 186 25.52 -10.34 -19.54
CA TYR A 186 24.62 -11.05 -18.60
C TYR A 186 25.03 -10.99 -17.14
N ASN A 187 26.14 -10.36 -16.81
CA ASN A 187 26.58 -10.15 -15.42
C ASN A 187 25.86 -9.01 -14.69
N VAL A 188 24.80 -8.51 -15.28
CA VAL A 188 23.93 -7.48 -14.71
C VAL A 188 22.54 -8.06 -14.50
N GLY A 189 22.05 -7.97 -13.27
CA GLY A 189 20.71 -8.35 -12.88
C GLY A 189 19.66 -7.35 -13.36
N LYS A 190 18.41 -7.64 -13.04
CA LYS A 190 17.28 -6.77 -13.38
C LYS A 190 16.22 -6.78 -12.31
N VAL A 191 15.38 -5.74 -12.31
CA VAL A 191 14.13 -5.66 -11.57
C VAL A 191 12.95 -5.55 -12.52
N GLU A 192 11.89 -6.27 -12.21
CA GLU A 192 10.65 -6.30 -12.98
C GLU A 192 9.45 -6.19 -12.04
N LEU A 193 8.36 -5.62 -12.54
CA LEU A 193 7.08 -5.66 -11.84
C LEU A 193 6.55 -7.10 -11.87
N ALA A 194 6.32 -7.68 -10.71
CA ALA A 194 5.66 -8.97 -10.55
C ALA A 194 4.25 -8.72 -10.04
N LEU A 195 3.28 -8.63 -10.96
CA LEU A 195 1.88 -8.51 -10.58
C LEU A 195 1.29 -9.91 -10.39
N PRO A 196 0.97 -10.32 -9.17
CA PRO A 196 0.22 -11.54 -8.99
C PRO A 196 -1.16 -11.38 -9.64
N THR A 197 -1.49 -12.27 -10.56
CA THR A 197 -2.81 -12.31 -11.18
C THR A 197 -3.63 -13.38 -10.48
N PRO A 198 -4.75 -13.03 -9.82
CA PRO A 198 -5.64 -14.05 -9.27
C PRO A 198 -6.09 -15.01 -10.36
N PRO A 199 -6.12 -16.33 -10.11
CA PRO A 199 -6.59 -17.28 -11.09
C PRO A 199 -8.03 -16.96 -11.55
N GLY A 200 -8.24 -16.84 -12.87
CA GLY A 200 -9.57 -16.69 -13.46
C GLY A 200 -10.15 -15.29 -13.52
N THR A 201 -9.41 -14.25 -13.08
CA THR A 201 -9.82 -12.85 -13.20
C THR A 201 -8.94 -12.09 -14.19
N PRO A 202 -9.52 -11.20 -15.02
CA PRO A 202 -8.69 -10.30 -15.81
C PRO A 202 -7.82 -9.46 -14.87
N PRO A 203 -6.56 -9.15 -15.25
CA PRO A 203 -5.67 -8.37 -14.42
C PRO A 203 -6.29 -7.00 -14.15
N LYS A 204 -6.53 -6.69 -12.87
CA LYS A 204 -6.95 -5.35 -12.45
C LYS A 204 -5.73 -4.47 -12.29
N PRO A 205 -5.86 -3.15 -12.53
CA PRO A 205 -4.77 -2.22 -12.25
C PRO A 205 -4.30 -2.38 -10.80
N PRO A 206 -2.99 -2.40 -10.53
CA PRO A 206 -2.44 -2.65 -9.19
C PRO A 206 -2.84 -1.57 -8.17
N TYR A 207 -3.16 -0.36 -8.63
CA TYR A 207 -3.68 0.74 -7.83
C TYR A 207 -5.23 0.72 -7.71
N SER A 208 -5.91 -0.27 -8.30
CA SER A 208 -7.36 -0.40 -8.15
C SER A 208 -7.68 -0.92 -6.75
N GLN A 209 -8.59 -0.25 -6.05
CA GLN A 209 -9.08 -0.67 -4.74
C GLN A 209 -9.76 -2.04 -4.74
N ASP A 210 -10.23 -2.49 -5.91
CA ASP A 210 -10.77 -3.84 -6.09
C ASP A 210 -9.68 -4.90 -6.29
N ASN A 211 -8.40 -4.50 -6.36
CA ASN A 211 -7.30 -5.45 -6.41
C ASN A 211 -6.83 -5.77 -4.98
N PRO A 212 -7.05 -7.01 -4.47
CA PRO A 212 -6.67 -7.39 -3.11
C PRO A 212 -5.17 -7.71 -2.97
N LEU A 213 -4.40 -7.65 -4.05
CA LEU A 213 -3.01 -8.11 -4.08
C LEU A 213 -2.04 -6.94 -3.97
N ASP A 214 -0.99 -7.15 -3.18
CA ASP A 214 0.12 -6.21 -3.07
C ASP A 214 0.87 -6.05 -4.38
N VAL A 215 1.41 -4.86 -4.63
CA VAL A 215 2.41 -4.64 -5.67
C VAL A 215 3.68 -5.40 -5.28
N GLN A 216 4.20 -6.21 -6.19
CA GLN A 216 5.39 -7.02 -5.98
C GLN A 216 6.45 -6.70 -7.02
N LEU A 217 7.71 -6.77 -6.61
CA LEU A 217 8.86 -6.61 -7.50
C LEU A 217 9.68 -7.90 -7.50
N LYS A 218 10.01 -8.36 -8.70
CA LYS A 218 10.91 -9.49 -8.90
C LYS A 218 12.30 -8.98 -9.22
N PHE A 219 13.25 -9.34 -8.40
CA PHE A 219 14.67 -9.11 -8.63
C PHE A 219 15.31 -10.39 -9.13
N THR A 220 16.01 -10.29 -10.25
CA THR A 220 16.81 -11.37 -10.81
C THR A 220 18.28 -10.97 -10.74
N GLY A 221 19.09 -11.83 -10.19
CA GLY A 221 20.53 -11.63 -10.05
C GLY A 221 21.28 -12.93 -10.27
N PHE A 222 22.45 -13.05 -9.68
CA PHE A 222 23.36 -14.17 -9.86
C PHE A 222 23.63 -14.85 -8.53
N ASN A 223 23.64 -16.17 -8.55
CA ASN A 223 24.18 -16.98 -7.47
C ASN A 223 25.66 -17.26 -7.72
N LYS A 224 26.30 -17.85 -6.71
CA LYS A 224 27.68 -18.30 -6.82
C LYS A 224 27.88 -19.12 -8.11
N ARG A 225 29.07 -18.96 -8.69
CA ARG A 225 29.59 -19.75 -9.81
C ARG A 225 29.24 -21.23 -9.65
N THR A 226 28.62 -21.82 -10.65
CA THR A 226 28.46 -23.26 -10.72
C THR A 226 29.82 -23.95 -10.94
N ALA A 227 29.91 -25.24 -10.64
CA ALA A 227 31.17 -26.00 -10.78
C ALA A 227 31.76 -26.01 -12.20
N THR A 228 31.01 -25.54 -13.20
CA THR A 228 31.48 -25.41 -14.58
C THR A 228 32.02 -23.98 -14.79
N PRO A 229 33.29 -23.81 -15.22
CA PRO A 229 33.87 -22.50 -15.49
C PRO A 229 32.99 -21.72 -16.48
N GLY A 230 32.71 -20.45 -16.19
CA GLY A 230 31.94 -19.57 -17.05
C GLY A 230 30.42 -19.65 -16.90
N THR A 231 29.87 -20.57 -16.14
CA THR A 231 28.43 -20.64 -15.87
C THR A 231 28.06 -20.07 -14.51
N TYR A 232 27.16 -19.09 -14.52
CA TYR A 232 26.50 -18.53 -13.33
C TYR A 232 25.04 -18.96 -13.34
N SER A 233 24.55 -19.51 -12.21
CA SER A 233 23.12 -19.71 -12.06
C SER A 233 22.46 -18.38 -11.77
N GLN A 234 21.37 -18.07 -12.48
CA GLN A 234 20.50 -16.96 -12.10
C GLN A 234 19.76 -17.34 -10.83
N ASP A 235 19.63 -16.37 -9.95
CA ASP A 235 18.77 -16.45 -8.78
C ASP A 235 17.74 -15.32 -8.84
N SER A 236 16.63 -15.50 -8.18
CA SER A 236 15.60 -14.46 -8.13
C SER A 236 14.79 -14.56 -6.85
N PHE A 237 14.31 -13.42 -6.39
CA PHE A 237 13.31 -13.35 -5.34
C PHE A 237 12.25 -12.32 -5.71
N THR A 238 11.09 -12.43 -5.07
CA THR A 238 9.99 -11.49 -5.22
C THR A 238 9.66 -10.89 -3.85
N THR A 239 9.52 -9.57 -3.80
CA THR A 239 9.05 -8.89 -2.58
C THR A 239 7.56 -9.19 -2.37
N ASP A 240 7.13 -9.31 -1.14
CA ASP A 240 5.72 -9.55 -0.78
C ASP A 240 5.18 -8.57 0.27
N ASN A 241 5.96 -7.54 0.62
CA ASN A 241 5.66 -6.54 1.64
C ASN A 241 5.42 -7.07 3.08
N LYS A 242 5.39 -8.37 3.25
CA LYS A 242 5.21 -9.03 4.56
C LYS A 242 6.51 -9.66 5.03
N ASN A 243 6.94 -10.66 4.30
CA ASN A 243 8.09 -11.50 4.68
C ASN A 243 9.37 -11.08 3.97
N VAL A 244 9.26 -10.67 2.70
CA VAL A 244 10.42 -10.32 1.86
C VAL A 244 10.41 -8.82 1.60
N ARG A 245 11.27 -8.08 2.32
CA ARG A 245 11.30 -6.62 2.37
C ARG A 245 12.72 -6.06 2.37
N PHE A 246 12.84 -4.80 1.96
CA PHE A 246 14.06 -4.03 2.16
C PHE A 246 14.06 -3.33 3.53
N SER A 247 15.25 -3.04 4.05
CA SER A 247 15.41 -2.26 5.29
C SER A 247 15.36 -0.75 5.04
N SER A 248 15.56 -0.30 3.80
CA SER A 248 15.64 1.09 3.40
C SER A 248 15.44 1.25 1.90
N GLY A 249 15.42 2.49 1.42
CA GLY A 249 15.29 2.84 0.01
C GLY A 249 13.90 3.33 -0.37
N THR A 250 13.85 4.19 -1.41
CA THR A 250 12.59 4.79 -1.87
C THR A 250 11.62 3.75 -2.43
N VAL A 251 12.14 2.65 -2.98
CA VAL A 251 11.31 1.54 -3.47
C VAL A 251 10.52 0.92 -2.33
N GLN A 252 11.15 0.65 -1.17
CA GLN A 252 10.43 0.09 -0.03
C GLN A 252 9.37 1.05 0.49
N ALA A 253 9.67 2.34 0.57
CA ALA A 253 8.70 3.36 0.99
C ALA A 253 7.48 3.39 0.07
N SER A 254 7.68 3.36 -1.25
CA SER A 254 6.56 3.27 -2.21
C SER A 254 5.78 1.97 -2.09
N MET A 255 6.47 0.84 -1.89
CA MET A 255 5.84 -0.47 -1.67
C MET A 255 4.98 -0.48 -0.41
N ASP A 256 5.45 0.14 0.69
CA ASP A 256 4.70 0.27 1.93
C ASP A 256 3.44 1.12 1.75
N MET A 257 3.54 2.23 1.03
CA MET A 257 2.38 3.08 0.70
C MET A 257 1.35 2.38 -0.19
N LEU A 258 1.79 1.48 -1.07
CA LEU A 258 0.95 0.71 -1.99
C LEU A 258 0.47 -0.62 -1.39
N SER A 259 0.89 -0.96 -0.18
CA SER A 259 0.53 -2.22 0.47
C SER A 259 -0.97 -2.33 0.71
N ARG A 260 -1.54 -3.50 0.42
CA ARG A 260 -2.89 -3.88 0.78
C ARG A 260 -2.90 -4.35 2.22
N SER A 261 -3.31 -3.47 3.13
CA SER A 261 -3.30 -3.81 4.53
C SER A 261 -4.39 -4.82 4.89
N ALA A 262 -4.12 -5.67 5.87
CA ALA A 262 -5.11 -6.58 6.46
C ALA A 262 -6.35 -5.84 7.04
N VAL A 263 -6.28 -4.53 7.22
CA VAL A 263 -7.41 -3.68 7.65
C VAL A 263 -8.59 -3.79 6.69
N ARG A 264 -8.34 -3.90 5.39
CA ARG A 264 -9.42 -4.03 4.39
C ARG A 264 -10.15 -5.37 4.51
N GLU A 265 -9.44 -6.46 4.76
CA GLU A 265 -10.05 -7.76 5.04
C GLU A 265 -10.86 -7.73 6.34
N LEU A 266 -10.38 -7.03 7.36
CA LEU A 266 -11.08 -6.85 8.64
C LEU A 266 -12.35 -6.00 8.48
N VAL A 267 -12.33 -4.97 7.64
CA VAL A 267 -13.50 -4.10 7.40
C VAL A 267 -14.55 -4.80 6.53
N HIS A 268 -14.15 -5.51 5.49
CA HIS A 268 -15.07 -6.11 4.52
C HIS A 268 -15.44 -7.56 4.80
N GLY A 269 -14.71 -8.26 5.65
CA GLY A 269 -14.96 -9.65 6.04
C GLY A 269 -16.13 -9.86 7.01
N GLY A 270 -16.87 -8.82 7.38
CA GLY A 270 -18.00 -8.90 8.33
C GLY A 270 -17.58 -9.20 9.77
N GLY A 271 -16.29 -9.21 10.05
CA GLY A 271 -15.73 -9.39 11.38
C GLY A 271 -15.74 -8.10 12.20
N THR A 272 -15.78 -8.22 13.51
CA THR A 272 -15.61 -7.09 14.42
C THR A 272 -14.13 -6.68 14.41
N ILE A 273 -13.83 -5.50 13.91
CA ILE A 273 -12.44 -4.98 13.90
C ILE A 273 -12.02 -4.73 15.34
N ASN A 274 -10.97 -5.44 15.76
CA ASN A 274 -10.37 -5.26 17.07
C ASN A 274 -9.20 -4.26 16.97
N LEU A 275 -9.09 -3.34 17.94
CA LEU A 275 -7.98 -2.40 18.01
C LEU A 275 -6.61 -3.11 18.09
N ALA A 276 -6.56 -4.30 18.70
CA ALA A 276 -5.36 -5.12 18.74
C ALA A 276 -4.99 -5.68 17.36
N ASP A 277 -5.98 -6.07 16.55
CA ASP A 277 -5.77 -6.55 15.19
C ASP A 277 -5.33 -5.41 14.26
N LEU A 278 -5.88 -4.20 14.48
CA LEU A 278 -5.42 -2.97 13.83
C LEU A 278 -3.97 -2.62 14.19
N LYS A 279 -3.59 -2.75 15.47
CA LYS A 279 -2.21 -2.53 15.91
C LYS A 279 -1.26 -3.59 15.35
N ALA A 280 -1.65 -4.85 15.36
CA ALA A 280 -0.84 -5.94 14.81
C ALA A 280 -0.66 -5.81 13.28
N SER A 281 -1.71 -5.42 12.55
CA SER A 281 -1.60 -5.11 11.12
C SER A 281 -0.76 -3.86 10.85
N HIS A 282 -0.72 -2.94 11.81
CA HIS A 282 0.04 -1.71 11.78
C HIS A 282 1.56 -1.91 11.96
N GLU A 283 1.95 -2.84 12.81
CA GLU A 283 3.36 -3.25 12.94
C GLU A 283 3.90 -3.95 11.70
N MET A 284 3.01 -4.48 10.84
CA MET A 284 3.36 -5.23 9.64
C MET A 284 3.27 -4.44 8.34
N THR A 285 2.45 -3.39 8.30
CA THR A 285 2.27 -2.56 7.10
C THR A 285 2.12 -1.11 7.52
N ALA A 286 3.08 -0.27 7.12
CA ALA A 286 3.00 1.17 7.31
C ALA A 286 1.66 1.73 6.78
N TYR A 287 1.28 2.91 7.21
CA TYR A 287 0.08 3.65 6.83
C TYR A 287 -0.09 3.76 5.31
N SER A 288 -0.63 2.71 4.68
CA SER A 288 -0.84 2.65 3.24
C SER A 288 -2.08 3.43 2.82
N TYR A 289 -2.20 3.73 1.54
CA TYR A 289 -3.42 4.32 0.97
C TYR A 289 -4.65 3.46 1.24
N ASP A 290 -4.50 2.14 1.21
CA ASP A 290 -5.57 1.20 1.53
C ASP A 290 -6.03 1.29 3.00
N PHE A 291 -5.09 1.53 3.92
CA PHE A 291 -5.40 1.77 5.32
C PHE A 291 -6.28 3.02 5.51
N TYR A 292 -5.90 4.15 4.89
CA TYR A 292 -6.68 5.39 5.01
C TYR A 292 -8.04 5.27 4.33
N MET A 293 -8.10 4.62 3.18
CA MET A 293 -9.36 4.36 2.49
C MET A 293 -10.28 3.48 3.33
N GLY A 294 -9.76 2.41 3.94
CA GLY A 294 -10.52 1.54 4.84
C GLY A 294 -11.11 2.29 6.03
N LYS A 295 -10.37 3.26 6.59
CA LYS A 295 -10.89 4.12 7.67
C LYS A 295 -11.99 5.06 7.22
N LEU A 296 -11.87 5.65 6.03
CA LEU A 296 -12.92 6.50 5.46
C LEU A 296 -14.16 5.69 5.09
N ASP A 297 -13.99 4.50 4.54
CA ASP A 297 -15.09 3.59 4.21
C ASP A 297 -15.84 3.16 5.48
N LEU A 298 -15.11 2.79 6.53
CA LEU A 298 -15.73 2.45 7.83
C LEU A 298 -16.54 3.60 8.42
N LEU A 299 -16.01 4.84 8.31
CA LEU A 299 -16.73 6.04 8.75
C LEU A 299 -18.04 6.21 7.97
N ALA A 300 -17.96 6.14 6.63
CA ALA A 300 -19.11 6.33 5.75
C ALA A 300 -20.18 5.26 5.98
N GLU A 301 -19.78 3.99 6.08
CA GLU A 301 -20.67 2.86 6.33
C GLU A 301 -21.34 2.99 7.70
N THR A 302 -20.56 3.23 8.77
CA THR A 302 -21.09 3.34 10.13
C THR A 302 -22.02 4.53 10.28
N PHE A 303 -21.65 5.67 9.70
CA PHE A 303 -22.49 6.86 9.69
C PHE A 303 -23.82 6.61 8.98
N THR A 304 -23.78 6.03 7.78
CA THR A 304 -24.98 5.68 7.01
C THR A 304 -25.88 4.73 7.77
N LYS A 305 -25.31 3.66 8.30
CA LYS A 305 -26.07 2.65 9.06
C LYS A 305 -26.76 3.27 10.28
N ASN A 306 -26.00 4.00 11.10
CA ASN A 306 -26.54 4.58 12.33
C ASN A 306 -27.61 5.63 12.03
N MET A 307 -27.37 6.55 11.11
CA MET A 307 -28.35 7.59 10.80
C MET A 307 -29.62 7.02 10.20
N ASN A 308 -29.53 6.02 9.32
CA ASN A 308 -30.70 5.37 8.77
C ASN A 308 -31.48 4.55 9.82
N GLU A 309 -30.78 3.80 10.70
CA GLU A 309 -31.45 3.02 11.76
C GLU A 309 -32.12 3.93 12.79
N ILE A 310 -31.51 5.06 13.16
CA ILE A 310 -32.14 6.04 14.05
C ILE A 310 -33.38 6.63 13.38
N ASN A 311 -33.26 7.04 12.11
CA ASN A 311 -34.40 7.58 11.38
C ASN A 311 -35.53 6.55 11.17
N LYS A 312 -35.18 5.28 10.98
CA LYS A 312 -36.14 4.17 10.93
C LYS A 312 -36.95 4.05 12.23
N LYS A 313 -36.30 4.15 13.39
CA LYS A 313 -36.99 4.13 14.73
C LYS A 313 -38.01 5.26 14.80
N GLY A 314 -37.64 6.49 14.44
CA GLY A 314 -38.54 7.63 14.43
C GLY A 314 -39.63 7.61 13.38
N ASN A 315 -39.52 6.70 12.40
CA ASN A 315 -40.53 6.43 11.35
C ASN A 315 -41.31 5.14 11.60
N THR A 316 -41.19 4.50 12.76
CA THR A 316 -41.88 3.25 13.11
C THR A 316 -43.08 3.50 14.04
N ASP A 317 -44.23 2.96 13.65
CA ASP A 317 -45.44 2.97 14.45
C ASP A 317 -45.44 1.79 15.42
N TYR A 318 -45.05 2.03 16.64
CA TYR A 318 -45.00 1.03 17.73
C TYR A 318 -46.35 0.77 18.38
N THR A 319 -47.39 1.54 18.04
CA THR A 319 -48.77 1.27 18.56
C THR A 319 -49.41 0.06 17.89
N LYS A 320 -48.84 -0.38 16.74
CA LYS A 320 -49.31 -1.55 15.98
C LYS A 320 -48.55 -2.81 16.41
N SER A 321 -49.16 -3.94 16.27
CA SER A 321 -48.57 -5.26 16.52
C SER A 321 -48.78 -6.16 15.31
N PRO A 322 -47.71 -6.48 14.54
CA PRO A 322 -46.35 -5.99 14.69
C PRO A 322 -46.21 -4.49 14.39
N ALA A 323 -45.15 -3.88 14.94
CA ALA A 323 -44.82 -2.47 14.63
C ALA A 323 -44.61 -2.24 13.15
N VAL A 324 -45.12 -1.13 12.61
CA VAL A 324 -45.10 -0.81 11.19
C VAL A 324 -44.14 0.34 10.93
N THR A 325 -43.07 0.08 10.15
CA THR A 325 -42.13 1.10 9.71
C THR A 325 -42.55 1.70 8.38
N ASN A 326 -42.51 3.05 8.32
CA ASN A 326 -42.65 3.75 7.02
C ASN A 326 -41.51 3.30 6.09
N PRO A 327 -41.77 2.80 4.88
CA PRO A 327 -40.74 2.40 3.95
C PRO A 327 -39.82 3.58 3.53
N ASN A 328 -40.35 4.80 3.56
CA ASN A 328 -39.60 6.02 3.23
C ASN A 328 -38.88 6.57 4.48
N HIS A 329 -37.86 5.88 4.95
CA HIS A 329 -37.08 6.32 6.13
C HIS A 329 -35.57 6.41 5.85
N ILE A 330 -35.12 6.08 4.65
CA ILE A 330 -33.70 6.07 4.28
C ILE A 330 -33.24 7.49 3.96
N LEU A 331 -32.25 7.99 4.72
CA LEU A 331 -31.64 9.30 4.52
C LEU A 331 -30.37 9.21 3.67
N LEU A 332 -29.50 8.24 3.95
CA LEU A 332 -28.20 8.06 3.32
C LEU A 332 -28.16 6.77 2.52
N ILE A 333 -27.51 6.83 1.38
CA ILE A 333 -27.49 5.76 0.38
C ILE A 333 -26.14 5.56 -0.23
N ASN A 334 -26.02 4.47 -0.97
CA ASN A 334 -24.99 4.29 -2.00
C ASN A 334 -25.50 4.90 -3.31
N LYS A 335 -24.89 6.01 -3.75
CA LYS A 335 -25.29 6.74 -4.98
C LYS A 335 -25.07 5.94 -6.26
N ASP A 336 -24.26 4.89 -6.23
CA ASP A 336 -23.97 4.03 -7.40
C ASP A 336 -25.04 2.95 -7.60
N LYS A 337 -25.92 2.74 -6.61
CA LYS A 337 -27.03 1.80 -6.72
C LYS A 337 -28.21 2.42 -7.45
N ALA A 338 -28.84 1.63 -8.32
CA ALA A 338 -30.02 2.05 -9.04
C ALA A 338 -31.19 2.37 -8.08
N GLY A 339 -32.01 3.37 -8.44
CA GLY A 339 -33.22 3.75 -7.68
C GLY A 339 -33.00 4.82 -6.60
N GLY A 340 -31.78 5.07 -6.16
CA GLY A 340 -31.45 6.20 -5.26
C GLY A 340 -32.00 6.11 -3.83
N ASN A 341 -32.28 4.90 -3.32
CA ASN A 341 -32.77 4.65 -1.96
C ASN A 341 -32.13 3.39 -1.31
N ASP A 342 -31.04 2.86 -1.88
CA ASP A 342 -30.36 1.68 -1.39
C ASP A 342 -29.11 2.05 -0.57
N PRO A 343 -29.08 1.74 0.75
CA PRO A 343 -27.90 2.00 1.59
C PRO A 343 -26.88 0.86 1.60
N ALA A 344 -27.05 -0.18 0.79
CA ALA A 344 -26.14 -1.33 0.79
C ALA A 344 -24.78 -0.95 0.17
N GLU A 345 -23.69 -1.48 0.76
CA GLU A 345 -22.32 -1.31 0.27
C GLU A 345 -21.87 0.17 0.18
N VAL A 346 -22.31 0.99 1.10
CA VAL A 346 -21.85 2.38 1.20
C VAL A 346 -20.37 2.42 1.55
N LYS A 347 -19.62 3.24 0.83
CA LYS A 347 -18.22 3.56 1.03
C LYS A 347 -18.03 5.07 0.99
N ALA A 348 -16.86 5.56 1.37
CA ALA A 348 -16.55 6.99 1.29
C ALA A 348 -16.69 7.55 -0.12
N ALA A 349 -16.35 6.78 -1.15
CA ALA A 349 -16.44 7.19 -2.55
C ALA A 349 -17.88 7.30 -3.08
N ASN A 350 -18.84 6.57 -2.49
CA ASN A 350 -20.19 6.45 -3.04
C ASN A 350 -21.31 6.85 -2.06
N ILE A 351 -20.99 7.33 -0.87
CA ILE A 351 -22.00 7.84 0.05
C ILE A 351 -22.71 9.05 -0.54
N GLY A 352 -24.04 9.10 -0.37
CA GLY A 352 -24.88 10.20 -0.82
C GLY A 352 -26.16 10.28 -0.02
N ILE A 353 -26.97 11.32 -0.29
CA ILE A 353 -28.31 11.46 0.29
C ILE A 353 -29.35 10.76 -0.56
N SER A 354 -30.39 10.22 0.06
CA SER A 354 -31.43 9.49 -0.66
C SER A 354 -32.27 10.41 -1.55
N ARG A 355 -32.74 9.86 -2.66
CA ARG A 355 -33.65 10.57 -3.57
C ARG A 355 -34.96 10.94 -2.85
N GLY A 356 -35.42 10.07 -1.94
CA GLY A 356 -36.60 10.33 -1.14
C GLY A 356 -36.47 11.56 -0.26
N TRP A 357 -35.34 11.78 0.36
CA TRP A 357 -35.08 12.95 1.20
C TRP A 357 -34.97 14.23 0.35
N VAL A 358 -34.30 14.18 -0.77
CA VAL A 358 -34.22 15.31 -1.73
C VAL A 358 -35.60 15.73 -2.25
N ASN A 359 -36.47 14.74 -2.53
CA ASN A 359 -37.79 15.02 -3.10
C ASN A 359 -38.88 15.29 -2.04
N GLY A 360 -38.55 15.27 -0.74
CA GLY A 360 -39.51 15.46 0.34
C GLY A 360 -40.50 14.31 0.53
N THR A 361 -40.15 13.08 0.08
CA THR A 361 -40.93 11.88 0.36
C THR A 361 -40.42 11.10 1.57
N THR A 362 -39.17 11.39 1.98
CA THR A 362 -38.53 10.91 3.21
C THR A 362 -38.26 12.11 4.09
N HIS A 363 -38.57 11.99 5.38
CA HIS A 363 -38.36 13.04 6.39
C HIS A 363 -37.69 12.46 7.63
N ILE A 364 -37.15 13.35 8.45
CA ILE A 364 -36.71 12.99 9.80
C ILE A 364 -37.93 12.50 10.57
N GLY A 365 -37.81 11.33 11.19
CA GLY A 365 -38.89 10.70 11.94
C GLY A 365 -39.20 11.48 13.23
N THR A 366 -40.48 11.65 13.54
CA THR A 366 -40.98 12.37 14.72
C THR A 366 -41.59 11.46 15.77
N ARG A 367 -41.75 10.16 15.50
CA ARG A 367 -42.36 9.22 16.45
C ARG A 367 -41.42 8.92 17.62
N GLY A 368 -41.98 8.95 18.84
CA GLY A 368 -41.22 8.64 20.04
C GLY A 368 -40.82 7.18 20.15
N PHE A 369 -39.62 6.89 20.61
CA PHE A 369 -39.11 5.54 20.84
C PHE A 369 -38.18 5.38 22.06
N LYS A 370 -37.68 6.48 22.65
CA LYS A 370 -36.70 6.41 23.75
C LYS A 370 -37.29 6.02 25.10
N ASN A 371 -38.52 6.40 25.41
CA ASN A 371 -39.06 6.35 26.78
C ASN A 371 -40.29 5.45 26.95
N ASN A 372 -40.49 4.38 26.09
CA ASN A 372 -41.81 3.77 26.17
C ASN A 372 -41.86 2.26 26.03
N PRO A 373 -42.19 1.52 27.11
CA PRO A 373 -42.65 0.15 27.05
C PRO A 373 -44.15 0.01 26.72
N SER A 374 -44.95 1.11 26.73
CA SER A 374 -46.39 1.06 26.50
C SER A 374 -46.87 2.31 25.78
N ILE A 375 -46.58 2.40 24.49
CA ILE A 375 -46.96 3.55 23.67
C ILE A 375 -48.45 3.48 23.36
N THR A 376 -49.27 4.13 24.18
CA THR A 376 -50.68 4.32 23.88
C THR A 376 -50.96 5.59 23.10
N ASN A 377 -50.03 6.57 23.06
CA ASN A 377 -50.09 7.78 22.25
C ASN A 377 -48.68 8.16 21.77
N GLN A 378 -48.40 7.96 20.50
CA GLN A 378 -47.21 8.49 19.87
C GLN A 378 -47.49 9.93 19.40
N GLY A 379 -47.15 10.90 20.27
CA GLY A 379 -47.04 12.28 19.80
C GLY A 379 -45.76 12.54 19.03
N ASP A 380 -45.68 13.70 18.40
CA ASP A 380 -44.46 14.16 17.78
C ASP A 380 -43.38 14.43 18.82
N THR A 381 -42.22 13.84 18.65
CA THR A 381 -41.07 13.94 19.56
C THR A 381 -39.81 14.32 18.79
N THR A 382 -38.78 14.67 19.55
CA THR A 382 -37.43 14.92 19.01
C THR A 382 -36.47 13.77 19.25
N ASP A 383 -36.96 12.57 19.60
CA ASP A 383 -36.15 11.41 19.93
C ASP A 383 -35.13 11.08 18.85
N THR A 384 -35.52 11.16 17.56
CA THR A 384 -34.64 10.92 16.41
C THR A 384 -33.49 11.93 16.40
N VAL A 385 -33.80 13.22 16.55
CA VAL A 385 -32.80 14.31 16.53
C VAL A 385 -31.86 14.21 17.71
N LEU A 386 -32.40 13.93 18.90
CA LEU A 386 -31.59 13.75 20.11
C LEU A 386 -30.66 12.54 20.03
N GLU A 387 -31.14 11.42 19.48
CA GLU A 387 -30.26 10.24 19.28
C GLU A 387 -29.22 10.47 18.24
N MET A 388 -29.52 11.17 17.12
CA MET A 388 -28.52 11.58 16.12
C MET A 388 -27.46 12.50 16.75
N LEU A 389 -27.86 13.46 17.60
CA LEU A 389 -26.92 14.32 18.32
C LEU A 389 -26.07 13.52 19.30
N GLU A 390 -26.64 12.59 20.04
CA GLU A 390 -25.91 11.72 20.96
C GLU A 390 -24.84 10.89 20.20
N GLN A 391 -25.17 10.36 19.03
CA GLN A 391 -24.18 9.65 18.18
C GLN A 391 -23.03 10.56 17.72
N MET A 392 -23.29 11.85 17.52
CA MET A 392 -22.29 12.81 17.07
C MET A 392 -21.34 13.28 18.19
N ILE A 393 -21.81 13.40 19.42
CA ILE A 393 -21.09 14.03 20.53
C ILE A 393 -20.77 13.10 21.71
N SER A 394 -21.50 12.00 21.85
CA SER A 394 -21.31 11.03 22.94
C SER A 394 -20.64 9.75 22.42
N PRO A 395 -19.80 9.07 23.22
CA PRO A 395 -19.11 7.85 22.81
C PRO A 395 -20.05 6.62 22.81
N MET A 396 -21.19 6.73 22.17
CA MET A 396 -22.20 5.67 22.07
C MET A 396 -21.98 4.75 20.86
N MET A 397 -21.24 5.21 19.89
CA MET A 397 -20.94 4.49 18.66
C MET A 397 -19.81 3.49 18.90
N LYS A 398 -19.99 2.26 18.47
CA LYS A 398 -18.92 1.27 18.46
C LYS A 398 -18.19 1.32 17.11
N MET A 399 -17.04 1.94 17.13
CA MET A 399 -16.06 1.82 16.05
C MET A 399 -14.85 1.03 16.58
N ASN A 400 -14.42 0.00 15.88
CA ASN A 400 -13.30 -0.84 16.29
C ASN A 400 -13.41 -1.41 17.73
N ASN A 401 -14.59 -1.86 18.14
CA ASN A 401 -14.91 -2.34 19.51
C ASN A 401 -14.74 -1.30 20.63
N THR A 402 -14.38 -0.08 20.33
CA THR A 402 -14.27 1.00 21.31
C THR A 402 -15.44 1.94 21.13
N LYS A 403 -16.11 2.31 22.23
CA LYS A 403 -17.12 3.36 22.19
C LYS A 403 -16.43 4.68 21.87
N THR A 404 -16.83 5.33 20.80
CA THR A 404 -16.31 6.62 20.37
C THR A 404 -17.42 7.42 19.68
N ASN A 405 -17.18 8.68 19.44
CA ASN A 405 -18.03 9.50 18.59
C ASN A 405 -17.31 9.82 17.28
N TYR A 406 -18.03 10.37 16.31
CA TYR A 406 -17.45 10.71 14.99
C TYR A 406 -16.31 11.72 15.07
N ALA A 407 -16.43 12.71 15.96
CA ALA A 407 -15.40 13.75 16.11
C ALA A 407 -14.09 13.15 16.65
N ASP A 408 -14.17 12.33 17.69
CA ASP A 408 -13.00 11.67 18.28
C ASP A 408 -12.36 10.68 17.31
N TYR A 409 -13.16 9.95 16.52
CA TYR A 409 -12.66 9.06 15.49
C TYR A 409 -11.86 9.84 14.43
N MET A 410 -12.42 10.94 13.92
CA MET A 410 -11.76 11.78 12.92
C MET A 410 -10.52 12.47 13.47
N ASN A 411 -10.53 12.91 14.72
CA ASN A 411 -9.35 13.48 15.38
C ASN A 411 -8.24 12.44 15.52
N ASN A 412 -8.57 11.21 15.90
CA ASN A 412 -7.59 10.12 15.98
C ASN A 412 -6.98 9.78 14.62
N VAL A 413 -7.77 9.81 13.54
CA VAL A 413 -7.27 9.66 12.17
C VAL A 413 -6.35 10.81 11.80
N SER A 414 -6.75 12.05 12.11
CA SER A 414 -5.98 13.27 11.79
C SER A 414 -4.68 13.37 12.58
N THR A 415 -4.70 13.06 13.89
CA THR A 415 -3.48 13.07 14.73
C THR A 415 -2.50 11.97 14.32
N THR A 416 -2.98 10.81 13.93
CA THR A 416 -2.15 9.74 13.39
C THR A 416 -1.46 10.19 12.11
N LEU A 417 -2.19 10.86 11.21
CA LEU A 417 -1.63 11.45 9.99
C LEU A 417 -0.56 12.51 10.26
N ALA A 418 -0.74 13.33 11.30
CA ALA A 418 0.18 14.41 11.62
C ALA A 418 1.47 13.92 12.32
N THR A 419 1.40 12.87 13.13
CA THR A 419 2.56 12.32 13.85
C THR A 419 3.49 11.51 12.96
N ASP A 420 2.95 10.88 11.91
CA ASP A 420 3.74 10.00 11.02
C ASP A 420 4.41 10.72 9.86
N SER A 421 4.05 11.99 9.60
CA SER A 421 4.72 12.80 8.57
C SER A 421 6.12 13.29 8.98
N TYR A 422 6.59 13.02 10.22
CA TYR A 422 7.86 13.48 10.79
C TYR A 422 8.74 12.38 11.41
N ALA A 423 8.40 11.10 11.22
CA ALA A 423 9.21 9.98 11.75
C ALA A 423 10.05 9.30 10.66
#